data_e2af9ad0ea274d242984f275e35b8388
#
_entry.id   e2af9ad0ea274d242984f275e35b8388
#
_cell.length_a   1.000
_cell.length_b   1.000
_cell.length_c   1.000
_cell.angle_alpha   90.00
_cell.angle_beta   90.00
_cell.angle_gamma   90.00
#
_symmetry.space_group_name_H-M   'P 1'
#
loop_
_entity.id
_entity.type
_entity.pdbx_description
1 polymer ?
#
loop_
_entity_poly.entity_id
_entity_poly.type
_entity_poly.pdbx_seq_one_letter_code
_entity_poly.pdbx_strand_id
1 'polypeptide(L)'
;VLMQAQSSFIPDLAFRFGCRARNCGVCTIDINDRPRVACRARVKEGDKLSAIATLPVLSDLVVRRDGIARQMRGLKTSAQGNDLNVEAPEVYHELTACIECYACLDKCPMHSRNFEEKLPGQVKENLPDASEGYNHGNPFSLLKLERLRNDPLTSNQGKDIAIQKAIDLGLDACIDCPGCKCGVGIDLK
;
A
#
# COMPACT_ATOMS: atom_id res chain seq x y z
N VAL A 1 12.20 -13.47 -16.33
CA VAL A 1 13.38 -12.59 -16.24
C VAL A 1 14.02 -12.64 -14.86
N LEU A 2 13.36 -12.17 -13.74
CA LEU A 2 14.00 -12.12 -12.42
C LEU A 2 14.47 -13.49 -11.91
N MET A 3 13.65 -14.54 -12.03
CA MET A 3 14.04 -15.90 -11.63
C MET A 3 15.21 -16.43 -12.47
N GLN A 4 15.27 -16.09 -13.75
CA GLN A 4 16.38 -16.45 -14.62
C GLN A 4 17.64 -15.64 -14.26
N ALA A 5 17.49 -14.35 -13.99
CA ALA A 5 18.62 -13.53 -13.54
C ALA A 5 19.21 -14.06 -12.24
N GLN A 6 18.39 -14.45 -11.28
CA GLN A 6 18.83 -15.06 -10.03
C GLN A 6 19.54 -16.41 -10.26
N SER A 7 18.96 -17.28 -11.10
CA SER A 7 19.56 -18.61 -11.31
C SER A 7 20.84 -18.60 -12.15
N SER A 8 21.02 -17.61 -13.03
CA SER A 8 22.10 -17.65 -14.02
C SER A 8 23.17 -16.57 -13.86
N PHE A 9 22.85 -15.45 -13.19
CA PHE A 9 23.73 -14.30 -13.19
C PHE A 9 23.94 -13.67 -11.81
N ILE A 10 22.90 -13.60 -10.96
CA ILE A 10 22.93 -12.92 -9.67
C ILE A 10 22.28 -13.83 -8.62
N PRO A 11 22.99 -14.86 -8.10
CA PRO A 11 22.38 -15.85 -7.19
C PRO A 11 21.71 -15.25 -5.94
N ASP A 12 22.23 -14.13 -5.45
CA ASP A 12 21.75 -13.46 -4.24
C ASP A 12 20.66 -12.40 -4.50
N LEU A 13 20.18 -12.27 -5.75
CA LEU A 13 19.16 -11.29 -6.10
C LEU A 13 17.89 -11.48 -5.26
N ALA A 14 17.61 -10.52 -4.36
CA ALA A 14 16.43 -10.54 -3.51
C ALA A 14 15.23 -9.92 -4.22
N PHE A 15 14.16 -10.67 -4.38
CA PHE A 15 12.87 -10.19 -4.87
C PHE A 15 11.72 -11.02 -4.30
N ARG A 16 10.51 -10.46 -4.32
CA ARG A 16 9.31 -11.14 -3.82
C ARG A 16 8.46 -11.67 -4.95
N PHE A 17 7.91 -12.85 -4.75
CA PHE A 17 6.88 -13.43 -5.61
C PHE A 17 5.90 -14.27 -4.77
N GLY A 18 4.68 -14.45 -5.30
CA GLY A 18 3.64 -15.22 -4.62
C GLY A 18 2.70 -15.86 -5.65
N CYS A 19 1.50 -15.33 -5.84
CA CYS A 19 0.44 -15.91 -6.67
C CYS A 19 0.77 -16.04 -8.17
N ARG A 20 1.69 -15.25 -8.71
CA ARG A 20 2.04 -15.16 -10.16
C ARG A 20 0.85 -14.84 -11.08
N ALA A 21 -0.29 -14.45 -10.50
CA ALA A 21 -1.58 -14.23 -11.18
C ALA A 21 -2.18 -12.84 -10.96
N ARG A 22 -1.37 -11.84 -10.56
CA ARG A 22 -1.78 -10.45 -10.27
C ARG A 22 -2.77 -10.29 -9.11
N ASN A 23 -2.85 -11.25 -8.19
CA ASN A 23 -3.84 -11.22 -7.12
C ASN A 23 -3.27 -10.89 -5.72
N CYS A 24 -1.96 -10.91 -5.52
CA CYS A 24 -1.36 -10.72 -4.19
C CYS A 24 -0.51 -9.47 -4.02
N GLY A 25 -0.18 -8.76 -5.09
CA GLY A 25 0.58 -7.51 -5.07
C GLY A 25 2.01 -7.57 -4.51
N VAL A 26 2.49 -8.73 -3.99
CA VAL A 26 3.79 -8.80 -3.31
C VAL A 26 4.98 -8.55 -4.23
N CYS A 27 4.86 -8.84 -5.52
CA CYS A 27 5.91 -8.73 -6.52
C CYS A 27 6.01 -7.35 -7.18
N THR A 28 5.45 -6.31 -6.56
CA THR A 28 5.52 -4.96 -7.12
C THR A 28 6.95 -4.44 -7.01
N ILE A 29 7.46 -3.96 -8.14
CA ILE A 29 8.76 -3.28 -8.31
C ILE A 29 8.56 -2.07 -9.20
N ASP A 30 9.54 -1.18 -9.26
CA ASP A 30 9.56 -0.12 -10.25
C ASP A 30 10.20 -0.62 -11.55
N ILE A 31 9.53 -0.33 -12.67
CA ILE A 31 10.04 -0.53 -14.02
C ILE A 31 10.05 0.84 -14.68
N ASN A 32 11.26 1.37 -14.98
CA ASN A 32 11.45 2.73 -15.48
C ASN A 32 10.75 3.76 -14.57
N ASP A 33 11.02 3.67 -13.27
CA ASP A 33 10.51 4.54 -12.22
C ASP A 33 8.96 4.57 -12.11
N ARG A 34 8.31 3.47 -12.49
CA ARG A 34 6.86 3.29 -12.36
C ARG A 34 6.55 1.97 -11.66
N PRO A 35 5.74 1.97 -10.60
CA PRO A 35 5.38 0.74 -9.89
C PRO A 35 4.53 -0.19 -10.76
N ARG A 36 4.96 -1.43 -10.86
CA ARG A 36 4.33 -2.49 -11.65
C ARG A 36 4.37 -3.83 -10.92
N VAL A 37 3.32 -4.62 -11.06
CA VAL A 37 3.29 -6.03 -10.57
C VAL A 37 4.14 -6.88 -11.53
N ALA A 38 5.32 -7.30 -11.09
CA ALA A 38 6.32 -7.96 -11.94
C ALA A 38 5.80 -9.24 -12.61
N CYS A 39 4.92 -9.99 -11.95
CA CYS A 39 4.39 -11.24 -12.51
C CYS A 39 3.55 -11.07 -13.80
N ARG A 40 3.11 -9.84 -14.11
CA ARG A 40 2.32 -9.51 -15.32
C ARG A 40 2.99 -8.46 -16.19
N ALA A 41 4.04 -7.83 -15.67
CA ALA A 41 4.79 -6.86 -16.45
C ALA A 41 5.63 -7.56 -17.53
N ARG A 42 5.76 -6.90 -18.66
CA ARG A 42 6.69 -7.28 -19.74
C ARG A 42 7.81 -6.26 -19.74
N VAL A 43 9.02 -6.74 -19.72
CA VAL A 43 10.24 -5.92 -19.80
C VAL A 43 10.91 -6.12 -21.15
N LYS A 44 11.63 -5.11 -21.57
CA LYS A 44 12.45 -5.07 -22.79
C LYS A 44 13.91 -4.88 -22.40
N GLU A 45 14.79 -5.09 -23.33
CA GLU A 45 16.19 -4.71 -23.20
C GLU A 45 16.31 -3.21 -22.94
N GLY A 46 17.15 -2.83 -21.98
CA GLY A 46 17.33 -1.43 -21.55
C GLY A 46 16.35 -0.98 -20.46
N ASP A 47 15.30 -1.74 -20.12
CA ASP A 47 14.45 -1.37 -19.01
C ASP A 47 15.17 -1.46 -17.67
N LYS A 48 15.05 -0.40 -16.86
CA LYS A 48 15.59 -0.34 -15.50
C LYS A 48 14.60 -0.96 -14.51
N LEU A 49 15.06 -1.95 -13.75
CA LEU A 49 14.30 -2.55 -12.66
C LEU A 49 14.86 -2.09 -11.31
N SER A 50 14.00 -1.62 -10.42
CA SER A 50 14.40 -1.17 -9.08
C SER A 50 13.32 -1.48 -8.05
N ALA A 51 13.70 -1.39 -6.76
CA ALA A 51 12.72 -1.43 -5.68
C ALA A 51 11.73 -0.27 -5.82
N ILE A 52 10.52 -0.43 -5.28
CA ILE A 52 9.53 0.66 -5.26
C ILE A 52 10.12 1.85 -4.50
N ALA A 53 10.25 3.00 -5.15
CA ALA A 53 10.87 4.20 -4.57
C ALA A 53 10.10 4.76 -3.36
N THR A 54 8.82 4.43 -3.23
CA THR A 54 7.92 4.94 -2.19
C THR A 54 8.00 4.19 -0.86
N LEU A 55 8.80 3.14 -0.77
CA LEU A 55 8.99 2.35 0.43
C LEU A 55 10.49 2.12 0.72
N PRO A 56 10.87 2.02 2.02
CA PRO A 56 12.26 1.75 2.38
C PRO A 56 12.76 0.42 1.82
N VAL A 57 13.93 0.43 1.21
CA VAL A 57 14.56 -0.77 0.65
C VAL A 57 15.21 -1.59 1.75
N LEU A 58 14.97 -2.89 1.76
CA LEU A 58 15.64 -3.86 2.62
C LEU A 58 16.83 -4.51 1.93
N SER A 59 16.61 -4.97 0.70
CA SER A 59 17.63 -5.59 -0.13
C SER A 59 17.14 -5.62 -1.59
N ASP A 60 17.96 -5.25 -2.53
CA ASP A 60 17.68 -5.25 -3.98
C ASP A 60 16.28 -4.73 -4.34
N LEU A 61 15.36 -5.63 -4.69
CA LEU A 61 13.98 -5.31 -5.06
C LEU A 61 12.97 -5.50 -3.90
N VAL A 62 13.46 -5.83 -2.70
CA VAL A 62 12.64 -6.05 -1.51
C VAL A 62 12.53 -4.79 -0.69
N VAL A 63 11.28 -4.38 -0.40
CA VAL A 63 10.99 -3.19 0.41
C VAL A 63 10.29 -3.55 1.72
N ARG A 64 10.42 -2.66 2.71
CA ARG A 64 9.73 -2.73 3.99
C ARG A 64 8.30 -2.25 3.83
N ARG A 65 7.32 -3.03 4.28
CA ARG A 65 5.88 -2.74 4.19
C ARG A 65 5.19 -2.56 5.53
N ASP A 66 5.85 -2.90 6.61
CA ASP A 66 5.28 -2.92 7.96
C ASP A 66 4.88 -1.54 8.49
N GLY A 67 5.57 -0.46 8.09
CA GLY A 67 5.21 0.91 8.46
C GLY A 67 3.78 1.28 8.08
N ILE A 68 3.31 0.87 6.89
CA ILE A 68 1.93 1.09 6.44
C ILE A 68 0.95 0.24 7.27
N ALA A 69 1.28 -1.03 7.48
CA ALA A 69 0.42 -1.92 8.26
C ALA A 69 0.22 -1.41 9.70
N ARG A 70 1.23 -0.77 10.26
CA ARG A 70 1.16 -0.20 11.61
C ARG A 70 0.21 0.99 11.74
N GLN A 71 -0.05 1.74 10.67
CA GLN A 71 -1.06 2.81 10.68
C GLN A 71 -2.46 2.28 11.04
N MET A 72 -2.72 1.02 10.72
CA MET A 72 -4.00 0.37 10.99
C MET A 72 -4.03 -0.36 12.34
N ARG A 73 -2.93 -0.35 13.10
CA ARG A 73 -2.86 -1.02 14.40
C ARG A 73 -3.75 -0.32 15.42
N GLY A 74 -4.41 -1.12 16.25
CA GLY A 74 -5.26 -0.61 17.32
C GLY A 74 -6.66 -0.18 16.90
N LEU A 75 -7.01 -0.31 15.62
CA LEU A 75 -8.39 -0.16 15.19
C LEU A 75 -9.22 -1.31 15.80
N LYS A 76 -10.08 -0.95 16.75
CA LYS A 76 -11.03 -1.88 17.35
C LYS A 76 -12.33 -1.75 16.59
N THR A 77 -12.60 -2.71 15.72
CA THR A 77 -13.90 -2.86 15.09
C THR A 77 -14.59 -4.06 15.68
N SER A 78 -15.80 -3.88 16.15
CA SER A 78 -16.65 -5.00 16.58
C SER A 78 -17.59 -5.35 15.45
N ALA A 79 -17.60 -6.63 15.07
CA ALA A 79 -18.64 -7.16 14.20
C ALA A 79 -19.98 -7.16 14.96
N GLN A 80 -21.04 -6.78 14.27
CA GLN A 80 -22.41 -6.89 14.82
C GLN A 80 -23.05 -8.17 14.28
N GLY A 81 -23.29 -9.10 15.21
CA GLY A 81 -24.11 -10.28 14.96
C GLY A 81 -23.42 -11.39 14.16
N ASN A 82 -24.15 -12.48 13.97
CA ASN A 82 -23.78 -13.65 13.19
C ASN A 82 -24.68 -13.82 11.96
N ASP A 83 -25.25 -12.73 11.44
CA ASP A 83 -26.13 -12.81 10.29
C ASP A 83 -25.29 -13.11 9.03
N LEU A 84 -25.47 -14.29 8.47
CA LEU A 84 -24.81 -14.73 7.25
C LEU A 84 -25.50 -14.21 5.97
N ASN A 85 -26.66 -13.55 6.11
CA ASN A 85 -27.44 -13.01 4.99
C ASN A 85 -27.24 -11.50 4.81
N VAL A 86 -26.09 -10.99 5.20
CA VAL A 86 -25.78 -9.57 5.08
C VAL A 86 -25.42 -9.24 3.63
N GLU A 87 -26.14 -8.31 3.03
CA GLU A 87 -25.83 -7.77 1.72
C GLU A 87 -24.80 -6.66 1.84
N ALA A 88 -23.68 -6.80 1.14
CA ALA A 88 -22.63 -5.81 1.15
C ALA A 88 -22.89 -4.74 0.06
N PRO A 89 -22.67 -3.43 0.35
CA PRO A 89 -22.76 -2.38 -0.66
C PRO A 89 -21.79 -2.60 -1.83
N GLU A 90 -22.14 -2.14 -3.03
CA GLU A 90 -21.28 -2.25 -4.22
C GLU A 90 -19.90 -1.66 -4.00
N VAL A 91 -19.83 -0.49 -3.36
CA VAL A 91 -18.55 0.16 -3.00
C VAL A 91 -17.65 -0.74 -2.14
N TYR A 92 -18.21 -1.53 -1.24
CA TYR A 92 -17.42 -2.48 -0.43
C TYR A 92 -16.76 -3.53 -1.33
N HIS A 93 -17.51 -4.07 -2.29
CA HIS A 93 -16.98 -5.04 -3.27
C HIS A 93 -15.86 -4.44 -4.11
N GLU A 94 -16.02 -3.21 -4.60
CA GLU A 94 -14.97 -2.51 -5.34
C GLU A 94 -13.69 -2.34 -4.52
N LEU A 95 -13.81 -1.91 -3.26
CA LEU A 95 -12.68 -1.71 -2.36
C LEU A 95 -11.97 -3.03 -1.99
N THR A 96 -12.69 -4.16 -1.98
CA THR A 96 -12.10 -5.49 -1.74
C THR A 96 -11.19 -5.97 -2.88
N ALA A 97 -11.29 -5.40 -4.07
CA ALA A 97 -10.39 -5.70 -5.19
C ALA A 97 -8.94 -5.27 -4.96
N CYS A 98 -8.64 -4.55 -3.86
CA CYS A 98 -7.29 -4.13 -3.52
C CYS A 98 -6.36 -5.31 -3.24
N ILE A 99 -5.33 -5.46 -4.07
CA ILE A 99 -4.31 -6.52 -3.96
C ILE A 99 -3.08 -6.12 -3.15
N GLU A 100 -3.12 -5.00 -2.45
CA GLU A 100 -2.03 -4.51 -1.58
C GLU A 100 -0.68 -4.37 -2.31
N CYS A 101 -0.72 -3.94 -3.56
CA CYS A 101 0.47 -3.75 -4.38
C CYS A 101 1.25 -2.46 -4.08
N TYR A 102 0.65 -1.53 -3.34
CA TYR A 102 1.21 -0.21 -2.98
C TYR A 102 1.57 0.70 -4.17
N ALA A 103 1.14 0.38 -5.39
CA ALA A 103 1.39 1.23 -6.55
C ALA A 103 0.71 2.61 -6.44
N CYS A 104 -0.36 2.72 -5.66
CA CYS A 104 -1.07 3.98 -5.39
C CYS A 104 -0.28 4.97 -4.52
N LEU A 105 0.80 4.54 -3.88
CA LEU A 105 1.68 5.43 -3.10
C LEU A 105 2.51 6.34 -4.00
N ASP A 106 2.69 5.96 -5.27
CA ASP A 106 3.47 6.73 -6.23
C ASP A 106 2.90 8.15 -6.35
N LYS A 107 3.78 9.14 -6.12
CA LYS A 107 3.46 10.57 -6.16
C LYS A 107 2.39 11.04 -5.16
N CYS A 108 2.08 10.28 -4.12
CA CYS A 108 1.21 10.74 -3.05
C CYS A 108 1.98 11.72 -2.13
N PRO A 109 1.63 13.02 -2.10
CA PRO A 109 2.35 14.00 -1.30
C PRO A 109 2.21 13.74 0.20
N MET A 110 1.04 13.26 0.63
CA MET A 110 0.79 12.90 2.03
C MET A 110 1.69 11.73 2.48
N HIS A 111 1.83 10.70 1.63
CA HIS A 111 2.74 9.60 1.93
C HIS A 111 4.20 10.06 1.99
N SER A 112 4.61 10.96 1.09
CA SER A 112 5.97 11.51 1.05
C SER A 112 6.37 12.23 2.33
N ARG A 113 5.44 12.92 3.00
CA ARG A 113 5.69 13.61 4.28
C ARG A 113 6.24 12.70 5.36
N ASN A 114 5.87 11.42 5.37
CA ASN A 114 6.43 10.44 6.32
C ASN A 114 7.96 10.28 6.23
N PHE A 115 8.56 10.76 5.13
CA PHE A 115 10.00 10.69 4.87
C PHE A 115 10.67 12.06 4.90
N GLU A 116 9.92 13.13 4.64
CA GLU A 116 10.41 14.51 4.59
C GLU A 116 10.59 15.13 5.98
N GLU A 117 9.76 14.74 6.94
CA GLU A 117 9.80 15.26 8.33
C GLU A 117 11.03 14.76 9.12
N LYS A 118 11.90 13.98 8.50
CA LYS A 118 13.17 13.58 9.09
C LYS A 118 14.22 14.66 8.83
N LEU A 119 14.86 15.10 9.93
CA LEU A 119 15.88 16.14 9.94
C LEU A 119 16.89 15.96 8.81
N PRO A 120 17.26 17.06 8.09
CA PRO A 120 18.31 17.05 7.09
C PRO A 120 19.60 16.51 7.68
N GLY A 121 20.17 15.45 7.12
CA GLY A 121 21.42 14.84 7.57
C GLY A 121 21.29 13.50 8.28
N GLN A 122 20.09 13.03 8.60
CA GLN A 122 19.89 11.63 8.98
C GLN A 122 19.93 10.76 7.72
N VAL A 123 21.06 10.16 7.51
CA VAL A 123 21.35 9.20 6.45
C VAL A 123 20.24 8.14 6.41
N LYS A 124 19.95 7.62 5.24
CA LYS A 124 18.97 6.53 4.93
C LYS A 124 19.04 5.29 5.84
N GLU A 125 19.99 5.25 6.76
CA GLU A 125 20.21 4.16 7.71
C GLU A 125 19.29 4.19 8.94
N ASN A 126 18.72 5.36 9.30
CA ASN A 126 17.73 5.45 10.38
C ASN A 126 16.32 5.54 9.80
N LEU A 127 15.85 4.46 9.21
CA LEU A 127 14.44 4.25 8.94
C LEU A 127 13.67 4.42 10.26
N PRO A 128 12.45 5.04 10.26
CA PRO A 128 11.65 5.12 11.47
C PRO A 128 11.61 3.75 12.08
N ASP A 129 11.81 3.69 13.38
CA ASP A 129 11.67 2.44 14.10
C ASP A 129 10.36 1.82 13.62
N ALA A 130 10.48 0.62 13.08
CA ALA A 130 9.32 -0.10 12.60
C ALA A 130 8.23 -0.24 13.68
N SER A 131 8.51 0.13 14.94
CA SER A 131 7.55 0.16 16.05
C SER A 131 6.51 1.29 15.92
N GLU A 132 6.84 2.44 15.35
CA GLU A 132 6.02 3.65 15.42
C GLU A 132 5.02 3.80 14.25
N GLY A 133 5.32 3.23 13.09
CA GLY A 133 4.50 3.38 11.89
C GLY A 133 4.67 4.75 11.22
N TYR A 134 3.77 5.09 10.30
CA TYR A 134 3.75 6.37 9.62
C TYR A 134 2.68 7.29 10.22
N ASN A 135 3.00 8.57 10.39
CA ASN A 135 2.10 9.58 10.96
C ASN A 135 1.10 10.12 9.93
N HIS A 136 1.51 10.19 8.66
CA HIS A 136 0.65 10.66 7.57
C HIS A 136 0.09 9.49 6.79
N GLY A 137 -1.17 9.64 6.38
CA GLY A 137 -1.90 8.64 5.62
C GLY A 137 -1.38 8.46 4.19
N ASN A 138 -2.06 7.62 3.47
CA ASN A 138 -1.77 7.33 2.08
C ASN A 138 -3.00 6.67 1.45
N PRO A 139 -3.06 6.56 0.10
CA PRO A 139 -4.24 6.01 -0.57
C PRO A 139 -4.60 4.60 -0.13
N PHE A 140 -3.62 3.77 0.20
CA PHE A 140 -3.87 2.42 0.68
C PHE A 140 -4.53 2.41 2.06
N SER A 141 -3.99 3.19 3.02
CA SER A 141 -4.55 3.26 4.38
C SER A 141 -5.98 3.83 4.36
N LEU A 142 -6.20 4.90 3.59
CA LEU A 142 -7.53 5.50 3.46
C LEU A 142 -8.53 4.54 2.80
N LEU A 143 -8.12 3.81 1.75
CA LEU A 143 -8.94 2.75 1.14
C LEU A 143 -9.33 1.67 2.15
N LYS A 144 -8.40 1.24 3.01
CA LYS A 144 -8.70 0.23 4.04
C LYS A 144 -9.69 0.75 5.08
N LEU A 145 -9.57 2.02 5.47
CA LEU A 145 -10.52 2.67 6.39
C LEU A 145 -11.90 2.82 5.74
N GLU A 146 -11.95 3.24 4.48
CA GLU A 146 -13.20 3.33 3.73
C GLU A 146 -13.88 1.96 3.54
N ARG A 147 -13.08 0.93 3.25
CA ARG A 147 -13.62 -0.45 3.22
C ARG A 147 -14.21 -0.85 4.56
N LEU A 148 -13.54 -0.51 5.67
CA LEU A 148 -14.01 -0.80 7.01
C LEU A 148 -15.32 -0.05 7.33
N ARG A 149 -15.43 1.22 6.90
CA ARG A 149 -16.63 2.03 7.03
C ARG A 149 -17.82 1.46 6.27
N ASN A 150 -17.60 0.87 5.11
CA ASN A 150 -18.62 0.26 4.27
C ASN A 150 -18.85 -1.24 4.55
N ASP A 151 -18.09 -1.84 5.44
CA ASP A 151 -18.30 -3.23 5.84
C ASP A 151 -19.63 -3.32 6.63
N PRO A 152 -20.60 -4.09 6.15
CA PRO A 152 -21.91 -4.20 6.80
C PRO A 152 -21.86 -4.83 8.20
N LEU A 153 -20.79 -5.57 8.51
CA LEU A 153 -20.57 -6.18 9.83
C LEU A 153 -19.85 -5.22 10.81
N THR A 154 -19.37 -4.09 10.35
CA THR A 154 -18.73 -3.09 11.23
C THR A 154 -19.81 -2.32 12.00
N SER A 155 -19.69 -2.26 13.33
CA SER A 155 -20.59 -1.49 14.18
C SER A 155 -20.53 0.02 13.85
N ASN A 156 -21.57 0.77 14.20
CA ASN A 156 -21.58 2.23 14.02
C ASN A 156 -20.38 2.88 14.72
N GLN A 157 -20.05 2.47 15.94
CA GLN A 157 -18.85 2.93 16.63
C GLN A 157 -17.57 2.59 15.86
N GLY A 158 -17.47 1.41 15.24
CA GLY A 158 -16.34 1.02 14.42
C GLY A 158 -16.20 1.89 13.15
N LYS A 159 -17.33 2.29 12.55
CA LYS A 159 -17.38 3.21 11.42
C LYS A 159 -16.89 4.60 11.80
N ASP A 160 -17.34 5.12 12.96
CA ASP A 160 -16.90 6.42 13.48
C ASP A 160 -15.39 6.42 13.78
N ILE A 161 -14.88 5.34 14.36
CA ILE A 161 -13.44 5.16 14.59
C ILE A 161 -12.66 5.18 13.27
N ALA A 162 -13.16 4.53 12.22
CA ALA A 162 -12.52 4.51 10.92
C ALA A 162 -12.47 5.92 10.28
N ILE A 163 -13.57 6.69 10.39
CA ILE A 163 -13.64 8.07 9.92
C ILE A 163 -12.64 8.94 10.69
N GLN A 164 -12.67 8.88 12.03
CA GLN A 164 -11.77 9.68 12.85
C GLN A 164 -10.30 9.36 12.52
N LYS A 165 -9.97 8.08 12.38
CA LYS A 165 -8.62 7.67 11.98
C LYS A 165 -8.22 8.19 10.61
N ALA A 166 -9.14 8.27 9.65
CA ALA A 166 -8.85 8.85 8.34
C ALA A 166 -8.55 10.34 8.44
N ILE A 167 -9.29 11.07 9.27
CA ILE A 167 -9.06 12.50 9.56
C ILE A 167 -7.70 12.69 10.23
N ASP A 168 -7.39 11.90 11.25
CA ASP A 168 -6.11 11.96 11.98
C ASP A 168 -4.91 11.68 11.05
N LEU A 169 -5.11 10.89 10.02
CA LEU A 169 -4.10 10.61 9.00
C LEU A 169 -4.01 11.68 7.91
N GLY A 170 -4.86 12.71 7.94
CA GLY A 170 -4.82 13.86 7.05
C GLY A 170 -5.69 13.71 5.79
N LEU A 171 -6.86 13.06 5.91
CA LEU A 171 -7.82 12.90 4.80
C LEU A 171 -8.18 14.22 4.10
N ASP A 172 -8.26 15.33 4.85
CA ASP A 172 -8.53 16.67 4.36
C ASP A 172 -7.56 17.13 3.26
N ALA A 173 -6.30 16.69 3.32
CA ALA A 173 -5.32 16.98 2.27
C ALA A 173 -5.67 16.35 0.90
N CYS A 174 -6.63 15.42 0.86
CA CYS A 174 -7.09 14.80 -0.38
C CYS A 174 -8.15 15.63 -1.12
N ILE A 175 -8.79 16.63 -0.47
CA ILE A 175 -9.89 17.42 -1.04
C ILE A 175 -9.46 18.12 -2.32
N ASP A 176 -8.32 18.80 -2.30
CA ASP A 176 -7.77 19.57 -3.42
C ASP A 176 -6.73 18.77 -4.24
N CYS A 177 -6.55 17.50 -3.92
CA CYS A 177 -5.58 16.65 -4.61
C CYS A 177 -6.15 16.15 -5.96
N PRO A 178 -5.33 16.11 -7.04
CA PRO A 178 -5.79 15.59 -8.33
C PRO A 178 -6.17 14.10 -8.31
N GLY A 179 -5.94 13.41 -7.20
CA GLY A 179 -6.27 12.02 -6.98
C GLY A 179 -5.13 11.04 -7.26
N CYS A 180 -5.35 9.82 -6.89
CA CYS A 180 -4.40 8.73 -6.98
C CYS A 180 -4.79 7.75 -8.09
N LYS A 181 -3.79 7.00 -8.61
CA LYS A 181 -4.04 5.96 -9.62
C LYS A 181 -3.87 4.58 -9.00
N CYS A 182 -4.92 3.78 -9.10
CA CYS A 182 -4.86 2.38 -8.71
C CYS A 182 -4.34 1.49 -9.85
N GLY A 183 -3.38 0.62 -9.56
CA GLY A 183 -2.82 -0.32 -10.52
C GLY A 183 -3.77 -1.44 -10.96
N VAL A 184 -4.89 -1.63 -10.24
CA VAL A 184 -5.93 -2.64 -10.54
C VAL A 184 -7.29 -2.04 -10.86
N GLY A 185 -7.41 -0.70 -10.91
CA GLY A 185 -8.58 -0.02 -11.44
C GLY A 185 -9.62 0.40 -10.40
N ILE A 186 -9.30 0.38 -9.10
CA ILE A 186 -10.20 0.93 -8.07
C ILE A 186 -10.22 2.45 -8.20
N ASP A 187 -11.39 3.06 -8.14
CA ASP A 187 -11.53 4.51 -7.99
C ASP A 187 -11.06 4.91 -6.59
N LEU A 188 -10.11 5.85 -6.53
CA LEU A 188 -9.50 6.36 -5.31
C LEU A 188 -9.82 7.85 -5.08
N LYS A 189 -10.85 8.38 -5.74
CA LYS A 189 -11.36 9.73 -5.50
C LYS A 189 -12.47 9.74 -4.48
#